data_2f8856f006d2996d6d293f5c258c2f50
#
_entry.id   2f8856f006d2996d6d293f5c258c2f50
#
_cell.length_a   1.000
_cell.length_b   1.000
_cell.length_c   1.000
_cell.angle_alpha   90.00
_cell.angle_beta   90.00
_cell.angle_gamma   90.00
#
_symmetry.space_group_name_H-M   'P 1'
#
loop_
_entity.id
_entity.type
_entity.pdbx_description
1 polymer ?
#
loop_
_entity_poly.entity_id
_entity_poly.type
_entity_poly.pdbx_seq_one_letter_code
_entity_poly.pdbx_strand_id
1 'polypeptide(L)'
;DLKASSEELRKPTEKLSMFLGCNSFADYEIGRVLKVINEKMPDALVIYTSDHGAMLGSHHLNQKNAAIYREVANIPLLIRGGEKGKVVQYPASHIDLAPTIMDYFGKKLPKAFAGKSMLPQIYDTTRKINDVVFTEFTRYEVDHDGFGGLQMMRAASTERYKLALHLMDTDEFYDIQDDPCEVRNRIADEAYAQIRNDLHDQILKEMDETRDMYRGYQWAVRPWRSDYQPTWANSGCTRQKEEEEIY
;
A
#
# COMPACT_ATOMS: atom_id res chain seq x y z
N ASP A 1 9.86 10.54 -24.01
CA ASP A 1 9.07 11.79 -24.26
C ASP A 1 7.76 11.47 -24.97
N LEU A 2 6.79 10.95 -24.24
CA LEU A 2 5.41 10.89 -24.70
C LEU A 2 4.81 12.28 -24.52
N LYS A 3 5.02 13.17 -25.51
CA LYS A 3 4.25 14.40 -25.63
C LYS A 3 2.85 14.04 -26.09
N ALA A 4 1.98 13.73 -25.13
CA ALA A 4 0.56 13.78 -25.42
C ALA A 4 0.22 15.19 -25.92
N SER A 5 -0.54 15.31 -27.01
CA SER A 5 -0.97 16.62 -27.49
C SER A 5 -1.81 17.30 -26.41
N SER A 6 -1.71 18.62 -26.31
CA SER A 6 -2.48 19.41 -25.33
C SER A 6 -4.01 19.21 -25.47
N GLU A 7 -4.46 18.64 -26.55
CA GLU A 7 -5.85 18.34 -26.87
C GLU A 7 -6.29 16.97 -26.33
N GLU A 8 -5.39 15.98 -26.29
CA GLU A 8 -5.62 14.68 -25.66
C GLU A 8 -5.66 14.78 -24.12
N LEU A 9 -4.88 15.70 -23.53
CA LEU A 9 -4.89 16.01 -22.10
C LEU A 9 -6.17 16.77 -21.67
N ARG A 10 -6.91 17.38 -22.60
CA ARG A 10 -8.08 18.22 -22.31
C ARG A 10 -9.43 17.53 -22.47
N LYS A 11 -9.49 16.33 -23.03
CA LYS A 11 -10.75 15.58 -23.10
C LYS A 11 -11.03 15.02 -21.71
N PRO A 12 -12.01 15.61 -20.95
CA PRO A 12 -12.54 14.87 -19.82
C PRO A 12 -13.05 13.56 -20.43
N THR A 13 -12.44 12.48 -20.04
CA THR A 13 -12.85 11.19 -20.56
C THR A 13 -14.30 11.02 -20.13
N GLU A 14 -15.21 10.64 -21.03
CA GLU A 14 -16.58 10.25 -20.70
C GLU A 14 -16.60 9.27 -19.53
N LYS A 15 -15.54 8.47 -19.40
CA LYS A 15 -15.24 7.59 -18.28
C LYS A 15 -15.16 8.29 -16.93
N LEU A 16 -14.62 9.52 -16.85
CA LEU A 16 -14.52 10.24 -15.58
C LEU A 16 -15.89 10.66 -15.05
N SER A 17 -16.76 11.15 -15.92
CA SER A 17 -18.14 11.52 -15.53
C SER A 17 -18.93 10.30 -15.04
N MET A 18 -18.80 9.16 -15.73
CA MET A 18 -19.42 7.91 -15.32
C MET A 18 -18.84 7.40 -13.99
N PHE A 19 -17.53 7.48 -13.84
CA PHE A 19 -16.85 7.10 -12.58
C PHE A 19 -17.36 7.94 -11.40
N LEU A 20 -17.44 9.25 -11.55
CA LEU A 20 -17.96 10.16 -10.51
C LEU A 20 -19.44 9.88 -10.22
N GLY A 21 -20.24 9.58 -11.26
CA GLY A 21 -21.64 9.19 -11.11
C GLY A 21 -21.80 7.89 -10.31
N CYS A 22 -21.00 6.88 -10.60
CA CYS A 22 -20.97 5.63 -9.84
C CYS A 22 -20.58 5.84 -8.38
N ASN A 23 -19.56 6.68 -8.13
CA ASN A 23 -19.16 7.01 -6.75
C ASN A 23 -20.26 7.75 -5.99
N SER A 24 -20.94 8.71 -6.63
CA SER A 24 -22.08 9.41 -6.00
C SER A 24 -23.24 8.48 -5.68
N PHE A 25 -23.50 7.51 -6.56
CA PHE A 25 -24.51 6.48 -6.29
C PHE A 25 -24.12 5.57 -5.13
N ALA A 26 -22.84 5.11 -5.12
CA ALA A 26 -22.32 4.30 -4.02
C ALA A 26 -22.39 5.05 -2.68
N ASP A 27 -21.99 6.32 -2.64
CA ASP A 27 -22.07 7.17 -1.46
C ASP A 27 -23.51 7.31 -0.93
N TYR A 28 -24.47 7.52 -1.82
CA TYR A 28 -25.89 7.58 -1.47
C TYR A 28 -26.37 6.25 -0.83
N GLU A 29 -26.03 5.11 -1.40
CA GLU A 29 -26.41 3.80 -0.86
C GLU A 29 -25.72 3.50 0.46
N ILE A 30 -24.45 3.86 0.62
CA ILE A 30 -23.72 3.77 1.90
C ILE A 30 -24.44 4.63 2.96
N GLY A 31 -24.86 5.83 2.61
CA GLY A 31 -25.65 6.70 3.51
C GLY A 31 -26.93 6.03 4.01
N ARG A 32 -27.64 5.28 3.14
CA ARG A 32 -28.83 4.49 3.53
C ARG A 32 -28.48 3.38 4.52
N VAL A 33 -27.39 2.67 4.30
CA VAL A 33 -26.91 1.61 5.20
C VAL A 33 -26.52 2.23 6.55
N LEU A 34 -25.75 3.31 6.55
CA LEU A 34 -25.33 4.00 7.78
C LEU A 34 -26.53 4.51 8.60
N LYS A 35 -27.60 4.97 7.94
CA LYS A 35 -28.83 5.35 8.63
C LYS A 35 -29.43 4.19 9.42
N VAL A 36 -29.55 3.01 8.80
CA VAL A 36 -30.08 1.82 9.48
C VAL A 36 -29.16 1.38 10.62
N ILE A 37 -27.85 1.42 10.43
CA ILE A 37 -26.88 1.10 11.49
C ILE A 37 -27.04 2.06 12.67
N ASN A 38 -27.20 3.35 12.41
CA ASN A 38 -27.39 4.37 13.45
C ASN A 38 -28.68 4.15 14.26
N GLU A 39 -29.72 3.68 13.60
CA GLU A 39 -31.03 3.42 14.24
C GLU A 39 -31.05 2.09 15.02
N LYS A 40 -30.41 1.06 14.50
CA LYS A 40 -30.53 -0.31 15.02
C LYS A 40 -29.32 -0.78 15.83
N MET A 41 -28.13 -0.26 15.53
CA MET A 41 -26.85 -0.69 16.13
C MET A 41 -25.93 0.53 16.32
N PRO A 42 -26.31 1.52 17.17
CA PRO A 42 -25.57 2.78 17.32
C PRO A 42 -24.11 2.56 17.78
N ASP A 43 -23.86 1.50 18.54
CA ASP A 43 -22.55 1.17 19.11
C ASP A 43 -21.69 0.25 18.20
N ALA A 44 -22.17 -0.06 17.00
CA ALA A 44 -21.39 -0.90 16.08
C ALA A 44 -20.10 -0.20 15.64
N LEU A 45 -18.99 -0.94 15.64
CA LEU A 45 -17.79 -0.55 14.93
C LEU A 45 -18.10 -0.52 13.43
N VAL A 46 -17.85 0.61 12.77
CA VAL A 46 -18.02 0.73 11.33
C VAL A 46 -16.68 1.08 10.73
N ILE A 47 -16.24 0.26 9.78
CA ILE A 47 -15.01 0.47 9.01
C ILE A 47 -15.41 0.66 7.55
N TYR A 48 -15.03 1.79 6.96
CA TYR A 48 -15.17 2.06 5.54
C TYR A 48 -13.80 2.16 4.90
N THR A 49 -13.57 1.39 3.85
CA THR A 49 -12.33 1.38 3.09
C THR A 49 -12.59 0.95 1.64
N SER A 50 -11.55 0.93 0.82
CA SER A 50 -11.56 0.40 -0.54
C SER A 50 -10.47 -0.66 -0.68
N ASP A 51 -10.56 -1.52 -1.68
CA ASP A 51 -9.52 -2.49 -2.05
C ASP A 51 -8.29 -1.79 -2.67
N HIS A 52 -8.50 -0.85 -3.58
CA HIS A 52 -7.50 -0.01 -4.24
C HIS A 52 -8.18 1.24 -4.80
N GLY A 53 -7.38 2.19 -5.23
CA GLY A 53 -7.83 3.35 -5.99
C GLY A 53 -7.75 3.14 -7.50
N ALA A 54 -7.76 4.25 -8.26
CA ALA A 54 -7.68 4.24 -9.73
C ALA A 54 -6.93 5.47 -10.23
N MET A 55 -6.11 5.30 -11.25
CA MET A 55 -5.26 6.36 -11.81
C MET A 55 -6.03 7.48 -12.50
N LEU A 56 -7.14 7.18 -13.16
CA LEU A 56 -8.05 8.15 -13.82
C LEU A 56 -7.37 9.18 -14.73
N GLY A 57 -6.26 8.81 -15.34
CA GLY A 57 -5.44 9.67 -16.20
C GLY A 57 -4.20 10.24 -15.51
N SER A 58 -4.05 10.14 -14.20
CA SER A 58 -2.81 10.50 -13.50
C SER A 58 -1.65 9.67 -14.04
N HIS A 59 -0.47 10.27 -14.15
CA HIS A 59 0.72 9.64 -14.72
C HIS A 59 0.50 9.03 -16.12
N HIS A 60 -0.51 9.52 -16.88
CA HIS A 60 -0.97 8.94 -18.16
C HIS A 60 -1.51 7.50 -18.07
N LEU A 61 -1.86 7.04 -16.87
CA LEU A 61 -2.40 5.71 -16.60
C LEU A 61 -3.92 5.79 -16.34
N ASN A 62 -4.66 4.77 -16.81
CA ASN A 62 -6.14 4.80 -16.75
C ASN A 62 -6.75 3.85 -15.72
N GLN A 63 -6.04 2.81 -15.34
CA GLN A 63 -6.54 1.76 -14.43
C GLN A 63 -5.69 1.69 -13.17
N LYS A 64 -5.79 0.59 -12.42
CA LYS A 64 -5.09 0.40 -11.16
C LYS A 64 -3.62 0.03 -11.31
N ASN A 65 -3.21 -0.65 -12.35
CA ASN A 65 -1.82 -1.05 -12.65
C ASN A 65 -1.00 -1.59 -11.45
N ALA A 66 0.20 -2.08 -11.71
CA ALA A 66 1.20 -2.42 -10.69
C ALA A 66 1.98 -1.15 -10.29
N ALA A 67 1.31 -0.20 -9.65
CA ALA A 67 1.86 1.09 -9.29
C ALA A 67 1.63 1.38 -7.81
N ILE A 68 2.58 2.09 -7.20
CA ILE A 68 2.48 2.53 -5.80
C ILE A 68 1.96 3.97 -5.68
N TYR A 69 1.60 4.61 -6.79
CA TYR A 69 1.10 5.99 -6.77
C TYR A 69 -0.07 6.15 -5.82
N ARG A 70 -0.14 7.34 -5.22
CA ARG A 70 -1.18 7.68 -4.23
C ARG A 70 -2.60 7.41 -4.72
N GLU A 71 -2.84 7.56 -6.02
CA GLU A 71 -4.15 7.33 -6.65
C GLU A 71 -4.60 5.86 -6.55
N VAL A 72 -3.67 4.93 -6.43
CA VAL A 72 -3.95 3.50 -6.30
C VAL A 72 -3.76 3.02 -4.87
N ALA A 73 -2.67 3.43 -4.21
CA ALA A 73 -2.24 2.87 -2.93
C ALA A 73 -2.75 3.63 -1.70
N ASN A 74 -3.05 4.95 -1.82
CA ASN A 74 -3.56 5.74 -0.71
C ASN A 74 -5.09 5.72 -0.68
N ILE A 75 -5.65 4.61 -0.21
CA ILE A 75 -7.09 4.36 -0.14
C ILE A 75 -7.74 5.00 1.09
N PRO A 76 -9.05 5.29 1.05
CA PRO A 76 -9.75 5.79 2.22
C PRO A 76 -9.79 4.75 3.34
N LEU A 77 -9.62 5.19 4.57
CA LEU A 77 -9.87 4.41 5.77
C LEU A 77 -10.58 5.29 6.80
N LEU A 78 -11.86 5.04 7.00
CA LEU A 78 -12.67 5.74 8.00
C LEU A 78 -13.18 4.73 9.01
N ILE A 79 -12.98 5.02 10.28
CA ILE A 79 -13.37 4.14 11.38
C ILE A 79 -14.24 4.93 12.35
N ARG A 80 -15.47 4.43 12.61
CA ARG A 80 -16.32 4.92 13.68
C ARG A 80 -16.07 4.11 14.94
N GLY A 81 -15.75 4.74 16.04
CA GLY A 81 -15.49 4.08 17.32
C GLY A 81 -14.54 4.86 18.22
N GLY A 82 -13.85 5.85 17.66
CA GLY A 82 -12.97 6.77 18.38
C GLY A 82 -13.53 8.19 18.49
N GLU A 83 -12.64 9.13 18.73
CA GLU A 83 -12.99 10.56 18.82
C GLU A 83 -13.42 11.11 17.47
N LYS A 84 -14.58 11.74 17.42
CA LYS A 84 -15.19 12.25 16.18
C LYS A 84 -14.33 13.35 15.53
N GLY A 85 -14.15 13.25 14.22
CA GLY A 85 -13.49 14.28 13.40
C GLY A 85 -11.99 14.34 13.54
N LYS A 86 -11.36 13.35 14.15
CA LYS A 86 -9.91 13.23 14.21
C LYS A 86 -9.35 12.56 12.96
N VAL A 87 -8.15 12.97 12.60
CA VAL A 87 -7.37 12.40 11.50
C VAL A 87 -6.08 11.84 12.07
N VAL A 88 -5.78 10.60 11.70
CA VAL A 88 -4.51 9.95 11.99
C VAL A 88 -3.60 10.13 10.78
N GLN A 89 -2.39 10.61 10.99
CA GLN A 89 -1.43 10.89 9.92
C GLN A 89 -0.46 9.73 9.67
N TYR A 90 -0.43 8.74 10.55
CA TYR A 90 0.51 7.61 10.46
C TYR A 90 0.03 6.55 9.47
N PRO A 91 0.96 5.82 8.83
CA PRO A 91 0.62 4.76 7.88
C PRO A 91 -0.23 3.65 8.51
N ALA A 92 -1.21 3.18 7.76
CA ALA A 92 -2.02 2.01 8.08
C ALA A 92 -2.14 1.12 6.83
N SER A 93 -2.35 -0.17 7.02
CA SER A 93 -2.47 -1.15 5.94
C SER A 93 -3.70 -2.02 6.11
N HIS A 94 -4.19 -2.62 5.04
CA HIS A 94 -5.27 -3.59 5.06
C HIS A 94 -4.99 -4.78 6.00
N ILE A 95 -3.74 -5.20 6.13
CA ILE A 95 -3.38 -6.30 7.04
C ILE A 95 -3.66 -5.97 8.51
N ASP A 96 -3.81 -4.68 8.85
CA ASP A 96 -4.13 -4.21 10.20
C ASP A 96 -5.63 -4.31 10.54
N LEU A 97 -6.50 -4.53 9.54
CA LEU A 97 -7.95 -4.57 9.75
C LEU A 97 -8.38 -5.80 10.57
N ALA A 98 -7.91 -6.98 10.21
CA ALA A 98 -8.28 -8.21 10.93
C ALA A 98 -7.77 -8.20 12.38
N PRO A 99 -6.50 -7.82 12.68
CA PRO A 99 -6.05 -7.59 14.05
C PRO A 99 -6.91 -6.60 14.83
N THR A 100 -7.31 -5.50 14.20
CA THR A 100 -8.15 -4.47 14.83
C THR A 100 -9.52 -5.00 15.20
N ILE A 101 -10.15 -5.76 14.30
CA ILE A 101 -11.46 -6.39 14.55
C ILE A 101 -11.37 -7.42 15.67
N MET A 102 -10.34 -8.27 15.66
CA MET A 102 -10.12 -9.26 16.71
C MET A 102 -9.93 -8.61 18.08
N ASP A 103 -9.11 -7.57 18.14
CA ASP A 103 -8.83 -6.80 19.36
C ASP A 103 -10.09 -6.09 19.87
N TYR A 104 -10.88 -5.48 18.98
CA TYR A 104 -12.16 -4.85 19.33
C TYR A 104 -13.12 -5.83 20.04
N PHE A 105 -13.13 -7.09 19.63
CA PHE A 105 -13.93 -8.13 20.27
C PHE A 105 -13.20 -8.85 21.43
N GLY A 106 -12.05 -8.38 21.86
CA GLY A 106 -11.24 -8.97 22.93
C GLY A 106 -10.78 -10.39 22.61
N LYS A 107 -10.58 -10.71 21.31
CA LYS A 107 -10.13 -12.02 20.86
C LYS A 107 -8.62 -12.07 20.74
N LYS A 108 -8.03 -13.20 21.13
CA LYS A 108 -6.59 -13.41 20.95
C LYS A 108 -6.25 -13.42 19.46
N LEU A 109 -5.23 -12.65 19.09
CA LEU A 109 -4.73 -12.59 17.74
C LEU A 109 -3.94 -13.87 17.41
N PRO A 110 -4.28 -14.60 16.33
CA PRO A 110 -3.47 -15.73 15.86
C PRO A 110 -2.07 -15.27 15.42
N LYS A 111 -1.05 -16.08 15.67
CA LYS A 111 0.35 -15.77 15.30
C LYS A 111 0.56 -15.57 13.79
N ALA A 112 -0.33 -16.14 12.97
CA ALA A 112 -0.27 -16.02 11.51
C ALA A 112 -0.60 -14.61 10.97
N PHE A 113 -1.20 -13.74 11.79
CA PHE A 113 -1.47 -12.36 11.37
C PHE A 113 -0.21 -11.51 11.48
N ALA A 114 0.23 -10.96 10.35
CA ALA A 114 1.40 -10.05 10.30
C ALA A 114 1.04 -8.60 10.67
N GLY A 115 -0.23 -8.19 10.53
CA GLY A 115 -0.69 -6.85 10.85
C GLY A 115 -0.79 -6.57 12.35
N LYS A 116 -1.02 -5.32 12.69
CA LYS A 116 -1.15 -4.83 14.07
C LYS A 116 -2.53 -4.22 14.30
N SER A 117 -3.04 -4.33 15.54
CA SER A 117 -4.30 -3.66 15.88
C SER A 117 -4.15 -2.13 15.82
N MET A 118 -5.03 -1.47 15.10
CA MET A 118 -5.18 -0.01 15.08
C MET A 118 -6.04 0.51 16.24
N LEU A 119 -6.57 -0.36 17.09
CA LEU A 119 -7.48 0.04 18.17
C LEU A 119 -6.87 1.10 19.11
N PRO A 120 -5.60 1.02 19.53
CA PRO A 120 -4.97 2.08 20.33
C PRO A 120 -4.95 3.43 19.60
N GLN A 121 -4.82 3.44 18.28
CA GLN A 121 -4.77 4.64 17.45
C GLN A 121 -6.17 5.24 17.21
N ILE A 122 -7.20 4.41 17.22
CA ILE A 122 -8.60 4.84 17.13
C ILE A 122 -8.98 5.65 18.37
N TYR A 123 -8.51 5.26 19.55
CA TYR A 123 -8.80 5.95 20.81
C TYR A 123 -7.82 7.11 21.11
N ASP A 124 -6.60 7.06 20.60
CA ASP A 124 -5.59 8.09 20.77
C ASP A 124 -4.83 8.30 19.44
N THR A 125 -5.26 9.29 18.69
CA THR A 125 -4.74 9.59 17.34
C THR A 125 -3.26 10.00 17.32
N THR A 126 -2.65 10.23 18.47
CA THR A 126 -1.20 10.51 18.58
C THR A 126 -0.36 9.23 18.60
N ARG A 127 -1.00 8.09 18.79
CA ARG A 127 -0.32 6.79 18.78
C ARG A 127 0.09 6.36 17.38
N LYS A 128 1.36 6.06 17.23
CA LYS A 128 1.91 5.49 16.01
C LYS A 128 1.95 3.96 16.12
N ILE A 129 1.29 3.27 15.20
CA ILE A 129 1.26 1.80 15.14
C ILE A 129 2.30 1.27 14.17
N ASN A 130 2.42 1.89 13.01
CA ASN A 130 3.37 1.53 11.97
C ASN A 130 4.29 2.70 11.63
N ASP A 131 5.59 2.43 11.53
CA ASP A 131 6.58 3.35 10.96
C ASP A 131 6.60 3.23 9.43
N VAL A 132 6.38 2.02 8.93
CA VAL A 132 6.36 1.66 7.53
C VAL A 132 5.23 0.66 7.27
N VAL A 133 4.63 0.77 6.11
CA VAL A 133 3.68 -0.22 5.56
C VAL A 133 4.18 -0.74 4.24
N PHE A 134 3.89 -2.01 3.95
CA PHE A 134 4.38 -2.69 2.75
C PHE A 134 3.24 -2.92 1.77
N THR A 135 3.56 -2.86 0.49
CA THR A 135 2.65 -3.14 -0.62
C THR A 135 3.31 -4.12 -1.56
N GLU A 136 2.55 -5.10 -2.02
CA GLU A 136 3.01 -6.15 -2.91
C GLU A 136 2.16 -6.20 -4.16
N PHE A 137 2.81 -6.44 -5.29
CA PHE A 137 2.17 -6.83 -6.53
C PHE A 137 3.00 -7.93 -7.20
N THR A 138 2.37 -8.94 -7.81
CA THR A 138 3.11 -10.07 -8.35
C THR A 138 2.84 -10.27 -9.84
N ARG A 139 1.58 -10.28 -10.27
CA ARG A 139 1.22 -10.50 -11.67
C ARG A 139 -0.19 -10.04 -12.00
N TYR A 140 -0.40 -9.74 -13.27
CA TYR A 140 -1.75 -9.64 -13.85
C TYR A 140 -2.27 -11.03 -14.22
N GLU A 141 -3.57 -11.23 -14.09
CA GLU A 141 -4.25 -12.41 -14.62
C GLU A 141 -4.37 -12.30 -16.14
N VAL A 142 -3.77 -13.25 -16.86
CA VAL A 142 -3.73 -13.25 -18.34
C VAL A 142 -5.12 -13.27 -18.94
N ASP A 143 -6.04 -14.03 -18.35
CA ASP A 143 -7.38 -14.25 -18.89
C ASP A 143 -8.32 -13.06 -18.66
N HIS A 144 -8.05 -12.26 -17.63
CA HIS A 144 -8.88 -11.13 -17.23
C HIS A 144 -8.46 -9.82 -17.92
N ASP A 145 -7.18 -9.53 -17.96
CA ASP A 145 -6.67 -8.21 -18.35
C ASP A 145 -6.17 -8.18 -19.82
N GLY A 146 -6.04 -9.34 -20.47
CA GLY A 146 -5.55 -9.46 -21.84
C GLY A 146 -4.06 -9.13 -22.04
N PHE A 147 -3.37 -8.71 -20.98
CA PHE A 147 -1.97 -8.30 -20.95
C PHE A 147 -1.13 -9.13 -20.00
N GLY A 148 -1.57 -10.29 -19.62
CA GLY A 148 -0.95 -11.09 -18.56
C GLY A 148 0.56 -11.17 -18.62
N GLY A 149 1.19 -10.89 -17.47
CA GLY A 149 2.62 -10.96 -17.32
C GLY A 149 3.02 -10.86 -15.85
N LEU A 150 4.22 -11.35 -15.56
CA LEU A 150 4.86 -11.14 -14.27
C LEU A 150 5.29 -9.67 -14.17
N GLN A 151 4.75 -8.96 -13.21
CA GLN A 151 5.16 -7.60 -12.89
C GLN A 151 5.36 -7.49 -11.38
N MET A 152 6.48 -8.03 -10.92
CA MET A 152 6.76 -8.12 -9.50
C MET A 152 7.21 -6.79 -8.96
N MET A 153 6.48 -6.29 -7.97
CA MET A 153 6.79 -5.10 -7.19
C MET A 153 6.72 -5.42 -5.69
N ARG A 154 7.64 -4.86 -4.93
CA ARG A 154 7.62 -4.79 -3.47
C ARG A 154 7.93 -3.37 -3.06
N ALA A 155 7.09 -2.81 -2.21
CA ALA A 155 7.23 -1.41 -1.85
C ALA A 155 7.06 -1.17 -0.35
N ALA A 156 7.74 -0.14 0.13
CA ALA A 156 7.62 0.38 1.48
C ALA A 156 7.19 1.84 1.45
N SER A 157 6.19 2.19 2.28
CA SER A 157 5.68 3.55 2.41
C SER A 157 5.72 3.97 3.87
N THR A 158 6.30 5.13 4.12
CA THR A 158 6.29 5.82 5.40
C THR A 158 5.34 7.03 5.35
N GLU A 159 5.31 7.83 6.39
CA GLU A 159 4.61 9.12 6.41
C GLU A 159 5.15 10.12 5.36
N ARG A 160 6.42 9.97 4.95
CA ARG A 160 7.08 10.91 4.03
C ARG A 160 7.66 10.28 2.77
N TYR A 161 8.13 9.05 2.84
CA TYR A 161 8.89 8.43 1.75
C TYR A 161 8.23 7.17 1.24
N LYS A 162 8.38 6.93 -0.06
CA LYS A 162 8.00 5.68 -0.71
C LYS A 162 9.17 5.14 -1.50
N LEU A 163 9.42 3.84 -1.38
CA LEU A 163 10.33 3.09 -2.23
C LEU A 163 9.58 1.92 -2.85
N ALA A 164 9.58 1.82 -4.16
CA ALA A 164 9.09 0.66 -4.89
C ALA A 164 10.22 -0.02 -5.66
N LEU A 165 10.39 -1.30 -5.42
CA LEU A 165 11.32 -2.16 -6.13
C LEU A 165 10.56 -2.91 -7.22
N HIS A 166 11.04 -2.85 -8.44
CA HIS A 166 10.48 -3.57 -9.58
C HIS A 166 11.51 -4.56 -10.14
N LEU A 167 11.12 -5.82 -10.37
CA LEU A 167 12.03 -6.77 -11.01
C LEU A 167 12.12 -6.59 -12.53
N MET A 168 11.06 -6.08 -13.14
CA MET A 168 10.92 -6.00 -14.60
C MET A 168 10.89 -4.55 -15.10
N ASP A 169 11.09 -3.58 -14.21
CA ASP A 169 11.02 -2.16 -14.52
C ASP A 169 11.99 -1.36 -13.64
N THR A 170 11.99 -0.04 -13.82
CA THR A 170 12.79 0.89 -13.02
C THR A 170 12.22 1.03 -11.62
N ASP A 171 13.10 0.97 -10.60
CA ASP A 171 12.72 1.26 -9.22
C ASP A 171 12.32 2.72 -9.04
N GLU A 172 11.47 2.98 -8.07
CA GLU A 172 10.92 4.31 -7.82
C GLU A 172 11.13 4.72 -6.36
N PHE A 173 11.56 5.97 -6.16
CA PHE A 173 11.65 6.58 -4.84
C PHE A 173 11.06 8.00 -4.87
N TYR A 174 10.17 8.28 -3.90
CA TYR A 174 9.48 9.56 -3.79
C TYR A 174 9.56 10.14 -2.38
N ASP A 175 9.77 11.46 -2.29
CA ASP A 175 9.53 12.26 -1.10
C ASP A 175 8.14 12.91 -1.25
N ILE A 176 7.12 12.27 -0.67
CA ILE A 176 5.71 12.66 -0.85
C ILE A 176 5.32 13.96 -0.13
N GLN A 177 6.17 14.50 0.74
CA GLN A 177 5.97 15.83 1.31
C GLN A 177 6.46 16.92 0.37
N ASP A 178 7.58 16.70 -0.34
CA ASP A 178 8.12 17.64 -1.32
C ASP A 178 7.45 17.49 -2.70
N ASP A 179 7.04 16.29 -3.04
CA ASP A 179 6.39 15.93 -4.31
C ASP A 179 5.12 15.10 -4.07
N PRO A 180 4.02 15.72 -3.60
CA PRO A 180 2.77 15.00 -3.30
C PRO A 180 2.11 14.33 -4.50
N CYS A 181 2.51 14.70 -5.72
CA CYS A 181 2.02 14.11 -6.96
C CYS A 181 2.92 12.99 -7.50
N GLU A 182 4.04 12.69 -6.84
CA GLU A 182 4.94 11.58 -7.18
C GLU A 182 5.41 11.61 -8.65
N VAL A 183 5.72 12.81 -9.16
CA VAL A 183 6.14 13.00 -10.57
C VAL A 183 7.66 13.02 -10.75
N ARG A 184 8.42 13.11 -9.65
CA ARG A 184 9.88 13.17 -9.67
C ARG A 184 10.49 11.94 -9.02
N ASN A 185 10.78 10.91 -9.82
CA ASN A 185 11.47 9.74 -9.31
C ASN A 185 12.90 10.09 -8.84
N ARG A 186 13.17 9.97 -7.54
CA ARG A 186 14.43 10.28 -6.88
C ARG A 186 15.32 9.06 -6.65
N ILE A 187 15.06 7.94 -7.32
CA ILE A 187 15.78 6.69 -7.07
C ILE A 187 17.30 6.81 -7.25
N ALA A 188 17.77 7.65 -8.17
CA ALA A 188 19.19 7.89 -8.43
C ALA A 188 19.79 9.10 -7.68
N ASP A 189 18.98 9.77 -6.83
CA ASP A 189 19.43 10.99 -6.13
C ASP A 189 20.19 10.61 -4.85
N GLU A 190 21.47 10.90 -4.81
CA GLU A 190 22.36 10.58 -3.69
C GLU A 190 22.00 11.30 -2.38
N ALA A 191 21.26 12.43 -2.45
CA ALA A 191 20.78 13.10 -1.26
C ALA A 191 19.83 12.24 -0.42
N TYR A 192 19.19 11.25 -1.03
CA TYR A 192 18.26 10.31 -0.39
C TYR A 192 18.88 8.92 -0.15
N ALA A 193 20.18 8.72 -0.42
CA ALA A 193 20.80 7.39 -0.37
C ALA A 193 20.55 6.66 0.95
N GLN A 194 20.72 7.33 2.09
CA GLN A 194 20.56 6.70 3.40
C GLN A 194 19.13 6.19 3.61
N ILE A 195 18.13 7.04 3.46
CA ILE A 195 16.73 6.66 3.71
C ILE A 195 16.22 5.65 2.67
N ARG A 196 16.66 5.78 1.40
CA ARG A 196 16.38 4.81 0.35
C ARG A 196 16.93 3.43 0.69
N ASN A 197 18.19 3.34 1.15
CA ASN A 197 18.85 2.10 1.54
C ASN A 197 18.18 1.49 2.79
N ASP A 198 17.80 2.30 3.78
CA ASP A 198 17.10 1.85 4.98
C ASP A 198 15.73 1.24 4.62
N LEU A 199 14.99 1.85 3.70
CA LEU A 199 13.72 1.30 3.22
C LEU A 199 13.92 0.02 2.41
N HIS A 200 14.99 -0.06 1.61
CA HIS A 200 15.35 -1.28 0.90
C HIS A 200 15.62 -2.43 1.88
N ASP A 201 16.40 -2.20 2.92
CA ASP A 201 16.68 -3.20 3.95
C ASP A 201 15.40 -3.66 4.66
N GLN A 202 14.47 -2.74 4.90
CA GLN A 202 13.18 -3.07 5.49
C GLN A 202 12.31 -3.93 4.55
N ILE A 203 12.30 -3.64 3.24
CA ILE A 203 11.61 -4.49 2.25
C ILE A 203 12.20 -5.89 2.25
N LEU A 204 13.53 -6.02 2.21
CA LEU A 204 14.19 -7.32 2.21
C LEU A 204 13.90 -8.11 3.48
N LYS A 205 13.91 -7.43 4.63
CA LYS A 205 13.56 -8.01 5.92
C LYS A 205 12.11 -8.50 5.95
N GLU A 206 11.17 -7.67 5.50
CA GLU A 206 9.76 -8.05 5.41
C GLU A 206 9.56 -9.29 4.53
N MET A 207 10.19 -9.32 3.36
CA MET A 207 10.15 -10.49 2.47
C MET A 207 10.71 -11.74 3.13
N ASP A 208 11.75 -11.62 3.95
CA ASP A 208 12.34 -12.75 4.67
C ASP A 208 11.43 -13.21 5.84
N GLU A 209 10.85 -12.29 6.59
CA GLU A 209 9.96 -12.57 7.73
C GLU A 209 8.62 -13.18 7.30
N THR A 210 8.06 -12.69 6.20
CA THR A 210 6.81 -13.21 5.61
C THR A 210 7.02 -14.46 4.76
N ARG A 211 8.28 -14.89 4.56
CA ARG A 211 8.64 -16.01 3.68
C ARG A 211 8.12 -15.81 2.26
N ASP A 212 8.29 -14.61 1.73
CA ASP A 212 7.91 -14.30 0.35
C ASP A 212 8.55 -15.30 -0.62
N MET A 213 7.70 -16.04 -1.34
CA MET A 213 8.16 -17.13 -2.23
C MET A 213 9.02 -16.63 -3.40
N TYR A 214 8.95 -15.33 -3.71
CA TYR A 214 9.73 -14.70 -4.76
C TYR A 214 11.02 -14.06 -4.24
N ARG A 215 11.31 -14.12 -2.94
CA ARG A 215 12.51 -13.55 -2.36
C ARG A 215 13.76 -14.24 -2.91
N GLY A 216 14.50 -13.52 -3.72
CA GLY A 216 15.72 -13.97 -4.36
C GLY A 216 16.80 -12.89 -4.39
N TYR A 217 17.93 -13.22 -4.99
CA TYR A 217 19.09 -12.36 -5.11
C TYR A 217 18.79 -11.02 -5.81
N GLN A 218 17.92 -11.04 -6.83
CA GLN A 218 17.60 -9.88 -7.64
C GLN A 218 16.96 -8.73 -6.84
N TRP A 219 16.29 -9.02 -5.73
CA TRP A 219 15.74 -7.98 -4.86
C TRP A 219 16.80 -7.26 -4.05
N ALA A 220 17.91 -7.93 -3.76
CA ALA A 220 18.98 -7.42 -2.93
C ALA A 220 19.97 -6.56 -3.73
N VAL A 221 20.23 -6.91 -4.98
CA VAL A 221 21.19 -6.18 -5.83
C VAL A 221 20.46 -5.16 -6.69
N ARG A 222 20.72 -3.89 -6.41
CA ARG A 222 20.08 -2.78 -7.13
C ARG A 222 21.15 -1.85 -7.74
N PRO A 223 20.94 -1.34 -8.97
CA PRO A 223 21.95 -0.52 -9.67
C PRO A 223 22.33 0.78 -8.93
N TRP A 224 21.42 1.31 -8.14
CA TRP A 224 21.59 2.55 -7.37
C TRP A 224 22.17 2.31 -5.96
N ARG A 225 22.49 1.07 -5.58
CA ARG A 225 23.00 0.71 -4.26
C ARG A 225 24.34 -0.01 -4.36
N SER A 226 25.42 0.65 -3.94
CA SER A 226 26.79 0.11 -4.00
C SER A 226 27.27 -0.52 -2.70
N ASP A 227 26.65 -0.20 -1.57
CA ASP A 227 27.05 -0.67 -0.23
C ASP A 227 26.50 -2.05 0.13
N TYR A 228 25.59 -2.61 -0.68
CA TYR A 228 25.04 -3.94 -0.46
C TYR A 228 25.91 -5.01 -1.12
N GLN A 229 26.48 -5.86 -0.28
CA GLN A 229 27.26 -7.02 -0.73
C GLN A 229 26.50 -8.30 -0.36
N PRO A 230 25.71 -8.86 -1.28
CA PRO A 230 24.92 -10.04 -0.98
C PRO A 230 25.84 -11.25 -0.77
N THR A 231 25.66 -11.92 0.34
CA THR A 231 26.29 -13.22 0.63
C THR A 231 25.29 -14.34 0.38
N TRP A 232 25.76 -15.58 0.32
CA TRP A 232 24.88 -16.75 0.28
C TRP A 232 23.92 -16.81 1.47
N ALA A 233 24.32 -16.32 2.63
CA ALA A 233 23.47 -16.19 3.81
C ALA A 233 22.31 -15.20 3.59
N ASN A 234 22.51 -14.17 2.78
CA ASN A 234 21.50 -13.16 2.47
C ASN A 234 20.65 -13.54 1.22
N SER A 235 20.98 -14.62 0.53
CA SER A 235 20.27 -15.04 -0.68
C SER A 235 18.92 -15.71 -0.43
N GLY A 236 18.52 -15.82 0.82
CA GLY A 236 17.24 -16.43 1.21
C GLY A 236 17.12 -17.93 0.97
N CYS A 237 18.25 -18.62 0.69
CA CYS A 237 18.24 -20.05 0.39
C CYS A 237 17.93 -20.95 1.60
N THR A 238 18.01 -20.43 2.83
CA THR A 238 17.71 -21.19 4.05
C THR A 238 16.76 -20.41 4.92
N ARG A 239 15.47 -20.61 4.71
CA ARG A 239 14.41 -19.95 5.47
C ARG A 239 13.74 -20.85 6.50
N GLN A 240 14.21 -22.05 6.66
CA GLN A 240 13.70 -22.93 7.69
C GLN A 240 14.24 -22.46 9.04
N LYS A 241 13.38 -21.83 9.82
CA LYS A 241 13.60 -21.71 11.26
C LYS A 241 13.26 -23.06 11.86
N GLU A 242 14.22 -23.66 12.56
CA GLU A 242 13.92 -24.79 13.43
C GLU A 242 12.90 -24.33 14.46
N GLU A 243 11.77 -25.05 14.54
CA GLU A 243 10.73 -24.92 15.57
C GLU A 243 9.91 -23.61 15.57
N GLU A 244 9.08 -23.39 14.56
CA GLU A 244 7.84 -22.64 14.76
C GLU A 244 6.64 -23.60 14.57
N GLU A 245 5.98 -23.94 15.67
CA GLU A 245 4.64 -24.54 15.62
C GLU A 245 3.67 -23.61 14.91
N ILE A 246 3.14 -24.08 13.78
CA ILE A 246 2.23 -23.32 12.89
C ILE A 246 0.76 -23.45 13.36
N TYR A 247 0.51 -23.50 14.67
CA TYR A 247 -0.87 -23.60 15.19
C TYR A 247 -1.14 -22.61 16.32
#